data_0f5de4ea7ad7c545ee544edf9fc7bf4d
#
_entry.id   0f5de4ea7ad7c545ee544edf9fc7bf4d
#
_cell.length_a   1.000
_cell.length_b   1.000
_cell.length_c   1.000
_cell.angle_alpha   90.00
_cell.angle_beta   90.00
_cell.angle_gamma   90.00
#
_symmetry.space_group_name_H-M   'P 1'
#
loop_
_entity.id
_entity.type
_entity.pdbx_description
1 polymer ?
#
loop_
_entity_poly.entity_id
_entity_poly.type
_entity_poly.pdbx_seq_one_letter_code
_entity_poly.pdbx_strand_id
1 'polypeptide(L)'
;MDNLIAEKKAKPMLIVMDNLNAVKPGEDASLYAARGVIARASMADVAPTGGGRGAPGAGRGGFPTNWGGVFTEMMLTDLIPMIEKTYRVAPGRENRAMAGLSMGGMQSFLTVLSNLDKFAYLGGFSGSSGGRGGFDLKTSNNGVFADSDAFNKKMKVLFLGIGSVEGPGTKNFSEQLTKAGIKNAYFESAGTAHEWLTWRRCLYDFAPRLFK
;
A
#
# COMPACT_ATOMS: atom_id res chain seq x y z
N MET A 1 15.11 9.41 -2.21
CA MET A 1 14.34 10.50 -2.87
C MET A 1 15.25 11.61 -3.36
N ASP A 2 16.19 12.06 -2.56
CA ASP A 2 17.05 13.23 -2.88
C ASP A 2 17.75 13.11 -4.24
N ASN A 3 18.33 11.95 -4.56
CA ASN A 3 18.94 11.71 -5.87
C ASN A 3 17.93 11.85 -7.02
N LEU A 4 16.71 11.32 -6.88
CA LEU A 4 15.69 11.44 -7.93
C LEU A 4 15.22 12.89 -8.12
N ILE A 5 15.18 13.67 -7.04
CA ILE A 5 14.85 15.11 -7.11
C ILE A 5 16.02 15.89 -7.73
N ALA A 6 17.24 15.64 -7.30
CA ALA A 6 18.45 16.28 -7.84
C ALA A 6 18.62 15.99 -9.35
N GLU A 7 18.31 14.77 -9.78
CA GLU A 7 18.32 14.36 -11.19
C GLU A 7 17.07 14.82 -11.98
N LYS A 8 16.17 15.57 -11.36
CA LYS A 8 14.89 16.04 -11.93
C LYS A 8 13.97 14.90 -12.44
N LYS A 9 14.15 13.68 -11.91
CA LYS A 9 13.33 12.52 -12.22
C LYS A 9 12.05 12.48 -11.40
N ALA A 10 12.06 13.03 -10.18
CA ALA A 10 10.90 13.18 -9.32
C ALA A 10 10.69 14.64 -8.91
N LYS A 11 9.45 15.06 -8.72
CA LYS A 11 9.14 16.38 -8.17
C LYS A 11 9.47 16.43 -6.68
N PRO A 12 9.89 17.58 -6.15
CA PRO A 12 9.97 17.79 -4.70
C PRO A 12 8.62 17.50 -4.04
N MET A 13 8.64 16.74 -2.96
CA MET A 13 7.43 16.37 -2.22
C MET A 13 7.71 16.22 -0.73
N LEU A 14 6.70 16.46 0.09
CA LEU A 14 6.71 16.09 1.49
C LEU A 14 6.40 14.59 1.60
N ILE A 15 7.16 13.86 2.40
CA ILE A 15 6.92 12.44 2.70
C ILE A 15 6.57 12.32 4.17
N VAL A 16 5.38 11.77 4.43
CA VAL A 16 4.91 11.44 5.76
C VAL A 16 4.95 9.92 5.90
N MET A 17 5.60 9.42 6.95
CA MET A 17 5.71 7.99 7.22
C MET A 17 5.02 7.65 8.52
N ASP A 18 4.20 6.62 8.49
CA ASP A 18 3.50 6.06 9.63
C ASP A 18 3.68 4.54 9.71
N ASN A 19 3.53 3.99 10.90
CA ASN A 19 3.75 2.55 11.18
C ASN A 19 2.44 1.74 11.24
N LEU A 20 1.30 2.31 10.86
CA LEU A 20 -0.04 1.71 10.84
C LEU A 20 -0.64 1.38 12.22
N ASN A 21 -0.08 1.85 13.32
CA ASN A 21 -0.57 1.62 14.68
C ASN A 21 -1.57 2.70 15.12
N ALA A 22 -2.65 2.88 14.35
CA ALA A 22 -3.72 3.79 14.75
C ALA A 22 -4.62 3.12 15.80
N VAL A 23 -4.86 3.82 16.91
CA VAL A 23 -5.69 3.40 18.04
C VAL A 23 -6.68 4.51 18.35
N LYS A 24 -7.94 4.17 18.60
CA LYS A 24 -8.93 5.17 19.01
C LYS A 24 -8.66 5.64 20.44
N PRO A 25 -8.98 6.89 20.78
CA PRO A 25 -8.93 7.36 22.16
C PRO A 25 -9.71 6.42 23.08
N GLY A 26 -9.07 5.95 24.16
CA GLY A 26 -9.67 5.02 25.12
C GLY A 26 -9.54 3.53 24.78
N GLU A 27 -9.03 3.16 23.62
CA GLU A 27 -8.67 1.76 23.30
C GLU A 27 -7.29 1.39 23.86
N ASP A 28 -7.13 0.11 24.23
CA ASP A 28 -5.87 -0.39 24.75
C ASP A 28 -4.81 -0.51 23.63
N ALA A 29 -3.87 0.42 23.61
CA ALA A 29 -2.76 0.44 22.67
C ALA A 29 -1.84 -0.82 22.77
N SER A 30 -1.84 -1.53 23.89
CA SER A 30 -1.02 -2.72 24.10
C SER A 30 -1.39 -3.85 23.15
N LEU A 31 -2.64 -3.96 22.74
CA LEU A 31 -3.12 -4.92 21.75
C LEU A 31 -2.47 -4.74 20.38
N TYR A 32 -2.06 -3.51 20.04
CA TYR A 32 -1.41 -3.16 18.77
C TYR A 32 0.11 -3.22 18.89
N ALA A 33 0.66 -2.79 20.03
CA ALA A 33 2.10 -2.85 20.32
C ALA A 33 2.63 -4.31 20.37
N ALA A 34 1.89 -5.20 20.98
CA ALA A 34 2.24 -6.63 21.04
C ALA A 34 2.33 -7.28 19.64
N ARG A 35 1.49 -6.85 18.69
CA ARG A 35 1.51 -7.34 17.31
C ARG A 35 2.70 -6.81 16.51
N GLY A 36 3.11 -5.59 16.73
CA GLY A 36 4.33 -5.03 16.13
C GLY A 36 5.60 -5.77 16.59
N VAL A 37 5.63 -6.20 17.84
CA VAL A 37 6.74 -7.01 18.40
C VAL A 37 6.71 -8.44 17.85
N ILE A 38 5.54 -9.07 17.74
CA ILE A 38 5.39 -10.42 17.17
C ILE A 38 5.77 -10.42 15.68
N ALA A 39 5.40 -9.39 14.93
CA ALA A 39 5.82 -9.26 13.53
C ALA A 39 7.34 -9.07 13.39
N ARG A 40 8.00 -8.37 14.32
CA ARG A 40 9.47 -8.23 14.35
C ARG A 40 10.18 -9.52 14.75
N ALA A 41 9.67 -10.24 15.71
CA ALA A 41 10.24 -11.53 16.13
C ALA A 41 10.14 -12.57 15.00
N SER A 42 9.03 -12.63 14.27
CA SER A 42 8.88 -13.56 13.15
C SER A 42 9.74 -13.20 11.94
N MET A 43 10.16 -11.94 11.79
CA MET A 43 11.08 -11.51 10.72
C MET A 43 12.54 -11.79 11.05
N ALA A 44 12.91 -11.87 12.34
CA ALA A 44 14.28 -12.17 12.77
C ALA A 44 14.63 -13.66 12.63
N ASP A 45 13.62 -14.54 12.67
CA ASP A 45 13.81 -16.01 12.63
C ASP A 45 13.65 -16.64 11.24
N VAL A 46 13.39 -15.84 10.19
CA VAL A 46 13.31 -16.36 8.83
C VAL A 46 14.70 -16.35 8.19
N ALA A 47 15.53 -17.31 8.56
CA ALA A 47 16.55 -17.81 7.67
C ALA A 47 15.88 -18.32 6.36
N PRO A 48 16.52 -18.24 5.19
CA PRO A 48 15.92 -18.62 3.91
C PRO A 48 15.84 -20.14 3.80
N THR A 49 14.84 -20.73 4.44
CA THR A 49 14.46 -22.13 4.24
C THR A 49 13.09 -22.15 3.58
N GLY A 50 13.06 -22.77 2.38
CA GLY A 50 11.87 -22.89 1.57
C GLY A 50 10.66 -23.42 2.32
N GLY A 51 9.48 -22.88 1.98
CA GLY A 51 8.17 -23.49 2.13
C GLY A 51 7.85 -24.09 3.49
N GLY A 52 7.76 -23.32 4.57
CA GLY A 52 7.35 -23.79 5.90
C GLY A 52 5.84 -23.68 6.09
N ARG A 53 5.14 -24.82 6.17
CA ARG A 53 3.79 -24.94 6.73
C ARG A 53 3.80 -24.38 8.15
N GLY A 54 2.90 -23.43 8.44
CA GLY A 54 2.75 -22.83 9.76
C GLY A 54 2.63 -23.86 10.86
N ALA A 55 3.32 -23.65 12.00
CA ALA A 55 3.26 -24.47 13.16
C ALA A 55 1.79 -24.61 13.66
N PRO A 56 1.36 -25.84 14.06
CA PRO A 56 0.04 -26.02 14.65
C PRO A 56 0.02 -25.40 16.05
N GLY A 57 -0.78 -24.36 16.25
CA GLY A 57 -0.98 -23.76 17.58
C GLY A 57 -0.93 -22.23 17.65
N ALA A 58 -0.36 -21.54 16.68
CA ALA A 58 -0.53 -20.09 16.58
C ALA A 58 -1.93 -19.85 16.02
N GLY A 59 -2.90 -19.56 16.88
CA GLY A 59 -4.22 -19.08 16.46
C GLY A 59 -4.03 -18.01 15.41
N ARG A 60 -4.68 -18.15 14.27
CA ARG A 60 -4.76 -17.12 13.24
C ARG A 60 -5.44 -15.91 13.89
N GLY A 61 -4.67 -15.08 14.58
CA GLY A 61 -5.11 -13.79 15.05
C GLY A 61 -5.44 -12.97 13.82
N GLY A 62 -6.68 -13.04 13.35
CA GLY A 62 -7.19 -12.17 12.30
C GLY A 62 -6.96 -10.73 12.75
N PHE A 63 -6.68 -9.84 11.81
CA PHE A 63 -6.71 -8.41 12.09
C PHE A 63 -8.07 -8.08 12.73
N PRO A 64 -8.13 -7.14 13.69
CA PRO A 64 -9.41 -6.63 14.17
C PRO A 64 -10.31 -6.31 12.99
N THR A 65 -11.58 -6.61 13.08
CA THR A 65 -12.54 -6.44 11.99
C THR A 65 -12.58 -5.00 11.43
N ASN A 66 -12.07 -4.03 12.18
CA ASN A 66 -12.01 -2.61 11.80
C ASN A 66 -10.58 -2.04 11.72
N TRP A 67 -9.54 -2.88 11.66
CA TRP A 67 -8.15 -2.42 11.65
C TRP A 67 -7.85 -1.36 10.58
N GLY A 68 -8.28 -1.59 9.35
CA GLY A 68 -8.05 -0.65 8.25
C GLY A 68 -8.91 0.60 8.33
N GLY A 69 -10.08 0.52 8.97
CA GLY A 69 -11.01 1.64 9.14
C GLY A 69 -10.47 2.70 10.10
N VAL A 70 -9.93 2.29 11.24
CA VAL A 70 -9.36 3.22 12.24
C VAL A 70 -8.18 4.01 11.65
N PHE A 71 -7.28 3.33 10.95
CA PHE A 71 -6.16 4.00 10.28
C PHE A 71 -6.64 4.96 9.19
N THR A 72 -7.61 4.55 8.38
CA THR A 72 -8.19 5.42 7.35
C THR A 72 -8.85 6.65 7.95
N GLU A 73 -9.60 6.50 9.05
CA GLU A 73 -10.23 7.59 9.78
C GLU A 73 -9.15 8.58 10.27
N MET A 74 -8.15 8.11 10.98
CA MET A 74 -7.03 8.94 11.48
C MET A 74 -6.33 9.68 10.34
N MET A 75 -6.06 9.01 9.22
CA MET A 75 -5.45 9.65 8.05
C MET A 75 -6.28 10.81 7.51
N LEU A 76 -7.61 10.65 7.40
CA LEU A 76 -8.49 11.62 6.77
C LEU A 76 -8.89 12.76 7.71
N THR A 77 -9.08 12.48 9.02
CA THR A 77 -9.57 13.46 9.99
C THR A 77 -8.47 14.19 10.72
N ASP A 78 -7.32 13.57 10.92
CA ASP A 78 -6.26 14.12 11.76
C ASP A 78 -4.99 14.42 10.94
N LEU A 79 -4.39 13.41 10.32
CA LEU A 79 -3.06 13.53 9.73
C LEU A 79 -3.05 14.45 8.51
N ILE A 80 -3.93 14.25 7.53
CA ILE A 80 -3.99 15.09 6.34
C ILE A 80 -4.28 16.57 6.70
N PRO A 81 -5.30 16.88 7.50
CA PRO A 81 -5.56 18.27 7.93
C PRO A 81 -4.39 18.89 8.70
N MET A 82 -3.72 18.12 9.57
CA MET A 82 -2.56 18.61 10.32
C MET A 82 -1.40 18.96 9.38
N ILE A 83 -1.09 18.11 8.41
CA ILE A 83 -0.03 18.35 7.43
C ILE A 83 -0.35 19.58 6.56
N GLU A 84 -1.57 19.69 6.05
CA GLU A 84 -2.00 20.82 5.21
C GLU A 84 -2.02 22.15 5.97
N LYS A 85 -2.29 22.13 7.28
CA LYS A 85 -2.24 23.30 8.14
C LYS A 85 -0.81 23.70 8.51
N THR A 86 0.09 22.73 8.69
CA THR A 86 1.45 22.95 9.25
C THR A 86 2.47 23.27 8.17
N TYR A 87 2.35 22.67 7.00
CA TYR A 87 3.34 22.74 5.95
C TYR A 87 2.76 23.38 4.66
N ARG A 88 3.64 24.02 3.89
CA ARG A 88 3.28 24.58 2.58
C ARG A 88 3.18 23.48 1.53
N VAL A 89 2.06 22.76 1.52
CA VAL A 89 1.74 21.73 0.53
C VAL A 89 0.63 22.20 -0.41
N ALA A 90 0.64 21.72 -1.64
CA ALA A 90 -0.48 21.93 -2.56
C ALA A 90 -1.66 21.04 -2.11
N PRO A 91 -2.85 21.61 -1.84
CA PRO A 91 -4.00 20.84 -1.40
C PRO A 91 -4.63 20.02 -2.53
N GLY A 92 -5.51 19.12 -2.16
CA GLY A 92 -6.36 18.37 -3.08
C GLY A 92 -5.75 17.05 -3.55
N ARG A 93 -6.65 16.22 -4.10
CA ARG A 93 -6.35 14.83 -4.48
C ARG A 93 -5.21 14.69 -5.49
N GLU A 94 -5.09 15.64 -6.41
CA GLU A 94 -4.09 15.63 -7.48
C GLU A 94 -2.64 15.81 -6.97
N ASN A 95 -2.51 16.25 -5.73
CA ASN A 95 -1.24 16.48 -5.04
C ASN A 95 -1.04 15.50 -3.87
N ARG A 96 -1.88 14.44 -3.80
CA ARG A 96 -1.80 13.47 -2.71
C ARG A 96 -1.65 12.05 -3.23
N ALA A 97 -0.59 11.40 -2.77
CA ALA A 97 -0.26 10.02 -3.03
C ALA A 97 -0.25 9.22 -1.73
N MET A 98 -0.59 7.94 -1.81
CA MET A 98 -0.38 7.00 -0.73
C MET A 98 0.28 5.74 -1.27
N ALA A 99 1.28 5.25 -0.57
CA ALA A 99 1.94 3.99 -0.90
C ALA A 99 2.39 3.28 0.37
N GLY A 100 2.55 1.97 0.27
CA GLY A 100 3.04 1.17 1.38
C GLY A 100 3.67 -0.14 0.94
N LEU A 101 4.48 -0.71 1.82
CA LEU A 101 5.08 -2.02 1.64
C LEU A 101 4.30 -3.08 2.42
N SER A 102 4.20 -4.30 1.88
CA SER A 102 3.60 -5.45 2.57
C SER A 102 2.19 -5.11 3.10
N MET A 103 1.99 -5.19 4.40
CA MET A 103 0.75 -4.80 5.09
C MET A 103 0.39 -3.33 4.85
N GLY A 104 1.38 -2.42 4.80
CA GLY A 104 1.18 -1.01 4.45
C GLY A 104 0.68 -0.81 3.03
N GLY A 105 1.07 -1.69 2.09
CA GLY A 105 0.51 -1.73 0.75
C GLY A 105 -0.99 -2.08 0.78
N MET A 106 -1.38 -3.14 1.49
CA MET A 106 -2.80 -3.51 1.65
C MET A 106 -3.62 -2.38 2.28
N GLN A 107 -3.07 -1.72 3.32
CA GLN A 107 -3.72 -0.56 3.95
C GLN A 107 -3.87 0.62 2.99
N SER A 108 -2.84 0.89 2.17
CA SER A 108 -2.90 1.94 1.15
C SER A 108 -4.01 1.66 0.14
N PHE A 109 -4.14 0.42 -0.31
CA PHE A 109 -5.23 0.01 -1.20
C PHE A 109 -6.59 0.20 -0.55
N LEU A 110 -6.78 -0.24 0.70
CA LEU A 110 -8.02 -0.08 1.43
C LEU A 110 -8.40 1.41 1.57
N THR A 111 -7.46 2.24 2.02
CA THR A 111 -7.69 3.67 2.25
C THR A 111 -7.99 4.41 0.94
N VAL A 112 -7.15 4.23 -0.07
CA VAL A 112 -7.24 5.02 -1.32
C VAL A 112 -8.43 4.58 -2.17
N LEU A 113 -8.68 3.28 -2.33
CA LEU A 113 -9.78 2.79 -3.15
C LEU A 113 -11.15 3.15 -2.57
N SER A 114 -11.24 3.31 -1.25
CA SER A 114 -12.46 3.81 -0.59
C SER A 114 -12.58 5.34 -0.61
N ASN A 115 -11.54 6.07 -1.03
CA ASN A 115 -11.46 7.53 -0.95
C ASN A 115 -10.81 8.15 -2.21
N LEU A 116 -11.28 7.78 -3.40
CA LEU A 116 -10.77 8.29 -4.66
C LEU A 116 -10.96 9.81 -4.86
N ASP A 117 -11.78 10.44 -4.04
CA ASP A 117 -11.94 11.89 -3.97
C ASP A 117 -10.81 12.58 -3.20
N LYS A 118 -10.00 11.82 -2.45
CA LYS A 118 -8.90 12.33 -1.62
C LYS A 118 -7.50 12.04 -2.20
N PHE A 119 -7.36 11.01 -3.04
CA PHE A 119 -6.09 10.57 -3.58
C PHE A 119 -6.15 10.34 -5.08
N ALA A 120 -5.05 10.63 -5.80
CA ALA A 120 -4.92 10.36 -7.23
C ALA A 120 -3.79 9.37 -7.56
N TYR A 121 -2.98 8.97 -6.58
CA TYR A 121 -1.84 8.09 -6.77
C TYR A 121 -1.83 7.02 -5.67
N LEU A 122 -1.67 5.77 -6.08
CA LEU A 122 -1.64 4.60 -5.19
C LEU A 122 -0.49 3.69 -5.55
N GLY A 123 0.31 3.29 -4.56
CA GLY A 123 1.40 2.32 -4.72
C GLY A 123 1.32 1.19 -3.70
N GLY A 124 1.42 -0.05 -4.17
CA GLY A 124 1.60 -1.22 -3.33
C GLY A 124 2.92 -1.92 -3.66
N PHE A 125 3.78 -2.10 -2.64
CA PHE A 125 5.07 -2.77 -2.76
C PHE A 125 4.98 -4.09 -2.00
N SER A 126 4.91 -5.22 -2.70
CA SER A 126 4.67 -6.55 -2.12
C SER A 126 3.39 -6.61 -1.26
N GLY A 127 2.37 -5.80 -1.61
CA GLY A 127 1.10 -5.70 -0.90
C GLY A 127 0.06 -4.98 -1.75
N SER A 128 -1.06 -5.67 -2.04
CA SER A 128 -2.20 -5.13 -2.79
C SER A 128 -3.49 -5.85 -2.40
N SER A 129 -4.64 -5.34 -2.88
CA SER A 129 -5.94 -5.97 -2.63
C SER A 129 -6.13 -7.31 -3.34
N GLY A 130 -5.45 -7.55 -4.46
CA GLY A 130 -5.72 -8.68 -5.35
C GLY A 130 -4.84 -9.91 -5.14
N GLY A 131 -3.90 -9.88 -4.20
CA GLY A 131 -2.90 -10.95 -4.03
C GLY A 131 -3.39 -12.19 -3.29
N ARG A 132 -4.60 -12.18 -2.74
CA ARG A 132 -5.20 -13.30 -2.00
C ARG A 132 -6.50 -13.71 -2.69
N GLY A 133 -6.74 -15.02 -2.82
CA GLY A 133 -7.90 -15.55 -3.54
C GLY A 133 -9.25 -14.96 -3.09
N GLY A 134 -10.20 -14.86 -4.03
CA GLY A 134 -11.53 -14.30 -3.80
C GLY A 134 -11.68 -12.82 -4.18
N PHE A 135 -10.69 -12.21 -4.82
CA PHE A 135 -10.83 -10.86 -5.35
C PHE A 135 -11.69 -10.86 -6.63
N ASP A 136 -12.77 -10.11 -6.59
CA ASP A 136 -13.65 -9.88 -7.73
C ASP A 136 -13.66 -8.39 -8.09
N LEU A 137 -13.38 -8.07 -9.35
CA LEU A 137 -13.27 -6.68 -9.83
C LEU A 137 -14.57 -5.89 -9.72
N LYS A 138 -15.73 -6.56 -9.78
CA LYS A 138 -17.04 -5.90 -9.76
C LYS A 138 -17.54 -5.60 -8.36
N THR A 139 -17.14 -6.41 -7.38
CA THR A 139 -17.68 -6.36 -6.02
C THR A 139 -16.66 -6.00 -4.96
N SER A 140 -15.39 -6.39 -5.12
CA SER A 140 -14.32 -6.07 -4.18
C SER A 140 -14.06 -4.56 -4.13
N ASN A 141 -13.66 -4.06 -2.95
CA ASN A 141 -13.45 -2.64 -2.70
C ASN A 141 -14.67 -1.76 -3.11
N ASN A 142 -15.87 -2.20 -2.75
CA ASN A 142 -17.13 -1.52 -3.08
C ASN A 142 -17.36 -1.34 -4.59
N GLY A 143 -16.83 -2.26 -5.42
CA GLY A 143 -17.02 -2.21 -6.87
C GLY A 143 -16.26 -1.08 -7.56
N VAL A 144 -15.22 -0.54 -6.94
CA VAL A 144 -14.45 0.61 -7.46
C VAL A 144 -13.88 0.39 -8.87
N PHE A 145 -13.66 -0.86 -9.26
CA PHE A 145 -13.14 -1.26 -10.57
C PHE A 145 -14.24 -1.65 -11.58
N ALA A 146 -15.52 -1.60 -11.19
CA ALA A 146 -16.63 -2.01 -12.06
C ALA A 146 -16.78 -1.09 -13.28
N ASP A 147 -16.45 0.20 -13.14
CA ASP A 147 -16.42 1.19 -14.22
C ASP A 147 -14.96 1.64 -14.42
N SER A 148 -14.31 1.07 -15.42
CA SER A 148 -12.90 1.34 -15.72
C SER A 148 -12.65 2.79 -16.16
N ASP A 149 -13.57 3.40 -16.87
CA ASP A 149 -13.42 4.79 -17.34
C ASP A 149 -13.55 5.77 -16.18
N ALA A 150 -14.51 5.57 -15.30
CA ALA A 150 -14.67 6.37 -14.09
C ALA A 150 -13.45 6.22 -13.16
N PHE A 151 -12.93 5.00 -12.99
CA PHE A 151 -11.72 4.75 -12.23
C PHE A 151 -10.50 5.45 -12.84
N ASN A 152 -10.25 5.27 -14.13
CA ASN A 152 -9.09 5.82 -14.83
C ASN A 152 -9.10 7.36 -14.89
N LYS A 153 -10.27 8.00 -14.85
CA LYS A 153 -10.40 9.46 -14.72
C LYS A 153 -9.94 9.96 -13.36
N LYS A 154 -10.14 9.16 -12.32
CA LYS A 154 -9.79 9.52 -10.95
C LYS A 154 -8.36 9.08 -10.59
N MET A 155 -7.93 7.88 -10.93
CA MET A 155 -6.62 7.35 -10.56
C MET A 155 -5.58 7.68 -11.63
N LYS A 156 -4.63 8.54 -11.31
CA LYS A 156 -3.52 8.89 -12.22
C LYS A 156 -2.44 7.82 -12.26
N VAL A 157 -2.13 7.22 -11.11
CA VAL A 157 -1.18 6.11 -11.00
C VAL A 157 -1.70 5.08 -10.02
N LEU A 158 -1.91 3.86 -10.51
CA LEU A 158 -2.05 2.64 -9.72
C LEU A 158 -0.80 1.80 -9.95
N PHE A 159 0.05 1.69 -8.95
CA PHE A 159 1.34 1.00 -9.03
C PHE A 159 1.36 -0.29 -8.23
N LEU A 160 1.84 -1.34 -8.84
CA LEU A 160 1.92 -2.70 -8.31
C LEU A 160 3.37 -3.19 -8.40
N GLY A 161 4.10 -3.15 -7.30
CA GLY A 161 5.49 -3.60 -7.24
C GLY A 161 5.65 -4.89 -6.45
N ILE A 162 6.56 -5.77 -6.90
CA ILE A 162 6.82 -7.07 -6.26
C ILE A 162 8.26 -7.53 -6.51
N GLY A 163 8.79 -8.38 -5.64
CA GLY A 163 10.00 -9.14 -5.91
C GLY A 163 9.69 -10.37 -6.75
N SER A 164 10.55 -10.69 -7.71
CA SER A 164 10.31 -11.82 -8.65
C SER A 164 10.23 -13.18 -7.95
N VAL A 165 10.78 -13.31 -6.73
CA VAL A 165 10.77 -14.54 -5.93
C VAL A 165 9.49 -14.68 -5.07
N GLU A 166 8.68 -13.63 -4.96
CA GLU A 166 7.45 -13.65 -4.14
C GLU A 166 6.26 -14.37 -4.81
N GLY A 167 6.41 -14.76 -6.06
CA GLY A 167 5.40 -15.48 -6.82
C GLY A 167 4.49 -14.58 -7.67
N PRO A 168 3.57 -15.18 -8.44
CA PRO A 168 2.87 -14.50 -9.53
C PRO A 168 1.65 -13.68 -9.11
N GLY A 169 1.28 -13.65 -7.83
CA GLY A 169 0.01 -13.07 -7.38
C GLY A 169 -0.21 -11.62 -7.81
N THR A 170 0.79 -10.75 -7.63
CA THR A 170 0.70 -9.34 -8.02
C THR A 170 0.69 -9.16 -9.54
N LYS A 171 1.44 -9.98 -10.28
CA LYS A 171 1.43 -9.99 -11.74
C LYS A 171 0.05 -10.38 -12.29
N ASN A 172 -0.50 -11.47 -11.79
CA ASN A 172 -1.83 -11.94 -12.17
C ASN A 172 -2.90 -10.88 -11.89
N PHE A 173 -2.80 -10.18 -10.75
CA PHE A 173 -3.71 -9.09 -10.42
C PHE A 173 -3.55 -7.91 -11.40
N SER A 174 -2.33 -7.51 -11.73
CA SER A 174 -2.07 -6.48 -12.75
C SER A 174 -2.67 -6.84 -14.11
N GLU A 175 -2.52 -8.09 -14.54
CA GLU A 175 -3.08 -8.60 -15.80
C GLU A 175 -4.62 -8.61 -15.78
N GLN A 176 -5.24 -8.97 -14.64
CA GLN A 176 -6.70 -8.90 -14.47
C GLN A 176 -7.21 -7.46 -14.59
N LEU A 177 -6.55 -6.52 -13.93
CA LEU A 177 -6.87 -5.10 -14.03
C LEU A 177 -6.75 -4.60 -15.46
N THR A 178 -5.66 -4.95 -16.15
CA THR A 178 -5.43 -4.55 -17.54
C THR A 178 -6.51 -5.11 -18.48
N LYS A 179 -6.88 -6.39 -18.32
CA LYS A 179 -7.98 -7.01 -19.09
C LYS A 179 -9.32 -6.34 -18.85
N ALA A 180 -9.54 -5.79 -17.65
CA ALA A 180 -10.75 -5.02 -17.30
C ALA A 180 -10.67 -3.54 -17.74
N GLY A 181 -9.65 -3.13 -18.46
CA GLY A 181 -9.47 -1.73 -18.91
C GLY A 181 -8.92 -0.78 -17.84
N ILE A 182 -8.52 -1.28 -16.69
CA ILE A 182 -7.94 -0.48 -15.61
C ILE A 182 -6.45 -0.20 -15.89
N LYS A 183 -6.09 1.06 -16.00
CA LYS A 183 -4.70 1.50 -16.17
C LYS A 183 -3.92 1.25 -14.89
N ASN A 184 -2.84 0.49 -15.00
CA ASN A 184 -1.93 0.23 -13.89
C ASN A 184 -0.49 0.11 -14.37
N ALA A 185 0.46 0.28 -13.46
CA ALA A 185 1.89 0.11 -13.70
C ALA A 185 2.39 -1.07 -12.86
N TYR A 186 2.82 -2.13 -13.53
CA TYR A 186 3.46 -3.28 -12.88
C TYR A 186 4.97 -3.12 -12.90
N PHE A 187 5.62 -3.42 -11.78
CA PHE A 187 7.07 -3.45 -11.63
C PHE A 187 7.50 -4.72 -10.90
N GLU A 188 8.47 -5.43 -11.47
CA GLU A 188 9.07 -6.60 -10.86
C GLU A 188 10.54 -6.37 -10.56
N SER A 189 10.90 -6.49 -9.29
CA SER A 189 12.29 -6.42 -8.84
C SER A 189 12.96 -7.77 -9.04
N ALA A 190 13.77 -7.90 -10.09
CA ALA A 190 14.42 -9.14 -10.45
C ALA A 190 15.37 -9.66 -9.35
N GLY A 191 15.26 -10.97 -9.05
CA GLY A 191 16.12 -11.68 -8.10
C GLY A 191 15.89 -11.34 -6.63
N THR A 192 14.79 -10.66 -6.29
CA THR A 192 14.50 -10.24 -4.91
C THR A 192 13.19 -10.83 -4.39
N ALA A 193 13.06 -10.91 -3.08
CA ALA A 193 11.93 -11.45 -2.34
C ALA A 193 11.18 -10.35 -1.56
N HIS A 194 10.47 -10.73 -0.49
CA HIS A 194 9.77 -9.83 0.42
C HIS A 194 10.74 -9.09 1.34
N GLU A 195 11.47 -8.11 0.80
CA GLU A 195 12.62 -7.50 1.46
C GLU A 195 12.84 -6.03 1.08
N TRP A 196 13.69 -5.34 1.83
CA TRP A 196 13.98 -3.91 1.65
C TRP A 196 14.53 -3.58 0.27
N LEU A 197 15.30 -4.45 -0.36
CA LEU A 197 15.83 -4.21 -1.70
C LEU A 197 14.71 -4.12 -2.73
N THR A 198 13.72 -5.01 -2.64
CA THR A 198 12.49 -4.96 -3.45
C THR A 198 11.79 -3.61 -3.29
N TRP A 199 11.52 -3.23 -2.05
CA TRP A 199 10.73 -2.02 -1.77
C TRP A 199 11.46 -0.72 -2.12
N ARG A 200 12.78 -0.67 -1.96
CA ARG A 200 13.60 0.46 -2.43
C ARG A 200 13.53 0.61 -3.95
N ARG A 201 13.61 -0.50 -4.70
CA ARG A 201 13.48 -0.50 -6.16
C ARG A 201 12.07 -0.12 -6.60
N CYS A 202 11.03 -0.61 -5.91
CA CYS A 202 9.65 -0.19 -6.14
C CYS A 202 9.48 1.34 -5.94
N LEU A 203 10.00 1.88 -4.84
CA LEU A 203 9.95 3.33 -4.59
C LEU A 203 10.71 4.13 -5.65
N TYR A 204 11.87 3.61 -6.10
CA TYR A 204 12.67 4.25 -7.13
C TYR A 204 11.93 4.35 -8.47
N ASP A 205 11.14 3.34 -8.84
CA ASP A 205 10.31 3.34 -10.04
C ASP A 205 9.00 4.12 -9.86
N PHE A 206 8.39 4.06 -8.67
CA PHE A 206 7.12 4.72 -8.37
C PHE A 206 7.23 6.25 -8.27
N ALA A 207 8.25 6.76 -7.56
CA ALA A 207 8.37 8.19 -7.26
C ALA A 207 8.43 9.10 -8.50
N PRO A 208 9.12 8.73 -9.60
CA PRO A 208 9.11 9.52 -10.84
C PRO A 208 7.74 9.63 -11.52
N ARG A 209 6.77 8.82 -11.15
CA ARG A 209 5.42 8.81 -11.73
C ARG A 209 4.47 9.78 -11.03
N LEU A 210 4.87 10.28 -9.85
CA LEU A 210 4.01 11.12 -9.01
C LEU A 210 3.96 12.56 -9.49
N PHE A 211 2.77 13.16 -9.38
CA PHE A 211 2.52 14.60 -9.52
C PHE A 211 2.94 15.19 -10.89
N LYS A 212 2.80 14.40 -11.95
CA LYS A 212 3.05 14.83 -13.33
C LYS A 212 1.83 15.50 -13.95
#